data_97c6dfe6294445c0578769ab72cc45c4
#
_entry.id   97c6dfe6294445c0578769ab72cc45c4
#
_cell.length_a   1.000
_cell.length_b   1.000
_cell.length_c   1.000
_cell.angle_alpha   90.00
_cell.angle_beta   90.00
_cell.angle_gamma   90.00
#
_symmetry.space_group_name_H-M   'P 1'
#
loop_
_entity.id
_entity.type
_entity.pdbx_description
1 polymer ?
#
loop_
_entity_poly.entity_id
_entity_poly.type
_entity_poly.pdbx_seq_one_letter_code
_entity_poly.pdbx_strand_id
1 'polypeptide(L)'
;MVMALGWGALTHALQLEAVLGAFIVGILVGEVKRFDHHVRRSFEQVTLAVFAPVFFATAGLRVDLGALFQVKVFVVALIVLAVAIAGKFVGAYIGSRISRLGHWEALSMGAGMNARGAMEIILATIGLSVGVLTQNMFSIIVVTAIVTSLVAPPLLRWTLGHVEMGDEEKERLEAEDRQSGSFFGNLKRVLLPTKGGTSAGLTARLLGLLVTAQDVEVTAMFVGSAPRRTRERARTRATRS
;
A
#
# COMPACT_ATOMS: atom_id res chain seq x y z
N MET A 1 -6.34 -14.11 11.47
CA MET A 1 -7.65 -13.50 11.76
C MET A 1 -8.23 -14.00 13.08
N VAL A 2 -8.41 -15.31 13.28
CA VAL A 2 -8.94 -15.89 14.53
C VAL A 2 -8.12 -15.45 15.75
N MET A 3 -6.79 -15.45 15.67
CA MET A 3 -5.93 -14.98 16.78
C MET A 3 -6.16 -13.50 17.12
N ALA A 4 -6.27 -12.62 16.11
CA ALA A 4 -6.53 -11.21 16.35
C ALA A 4 -7.90 -10.96 17.00
N LEU A 5 -8.93 -11.71 16.57
CA LEU A 5 -10.25 -11.66 17.19
C LEU A 5 -10.23 -12.24 18.60
N GLY A 6 -9.52 -13.36 18.83
CA GLY A 6 -9.38 -13.98 20.16
C GLY A 6 -8.67 -13.08 21.17
N TRP A 7 -7.58 -12.44 20.78
CA TRP A 7 -6.86 -11.49 21.64
C TRP A 7 -7.65 -10.20 21.85
N GLY A 8 -8.38 -9.72 20.82
CA GLY A 8 -9.31 -8.61 20.98
C GLY A 8 -10.41 -8.92 21.99
N ALA A 9 -10.99 -10.13 21.95
CA ALA A 9 -11.97 -10.58 22.94
C ALA A 9 -11.36 -10.70 24.35
N LEU A 10 -10.13 -11.21 24.46
CA LEU A 10 -9.42 -11.32 25.72
C LEU A 10 -9.15 -9.95 26.35
N THR A 11 -8.64 -8.98 25.57
CA THR A 11 -8.42 -7.61 26.07
C THR A 11 -9.74 -6.95 26.46
N HIS A 12 -10.80 -7.17 25.72
CA HIS A 12 -12.14 -6.69 26.08
C HIS A 12 -12.63 -7.28 27.42
N ALA A 13 -12.42 -8.56 27.64
CA ALA A 13 -12.75 -9.21 28.92
C ALA A 13 -11.94 -8.65 30.11
N LEU A 14 -10.72 -8.14 29.83
CA LEU A 14 -9.86 -7.47 30.82
C LEU A 14 -10.18 -5.97 30.98
N GLN A 15 -11.33 -5.52 30.49
CA GLN A 15 -11.73 -4.09 30.51
C GLN A 15 -10.78 -3.18 29.71
N LEU A 16 -10.01 -3.76 28.78
CA LEU A 16 -9.17 -3.04 27.83
C LEU A 16 -9.84 -3.01 26.45
N GLU A 17 -9.49 -2.04 25.63
CA GLU A 17 -10.03 -1.96 24.28
C GLU A 17 -9.62 -3.15 23.41
N ALA A 18 -10.58 -3.75 22.72
CA ALA A 18 -10.37 -4.90 21.82
C ALA A 18 -9.36 -4.61 20.71
N VAL A 19 -9.29 -3.36 20.26
CA VAL A 19 -8.36 -2.89 19.23
C VAL A 19 -6.91 -3.08 19.66
N LEU A 20 -6.61 -2.87 20.95
CA LEU A 20 -5.26 -3.01 21.51
C LEU A 20 -4.75 -4.45 21.40
N GLY A 21 -5.59 -5.44 21.76
CA GLY A 21 -5.24 -6.86 21.64
C GLY A 21 -5.00 -7.28 20.19
N ALA A 22 -5.89 -6.87 19.29
CA ALA A 22 -5.75 -7.16 17.87
C ALA A 22 -4.47 -6.50 17.28
N PHE A 23 -4.12 -5.29 17.71
CA PHE A 23 -2.93 -4.57 17.28
C PHE A 23 -1.64 -5.26 17.73
N ILE A 24 -1.55 -5.68 19.01
CA ILE A 24 -0.38 -6.39 19.53
C ILE A 24 -0.15 -7.69 18.75
N VAL A 25 -1.22 -8.47 18.50
CA VAL A 25 -1.11 -9.68 17.67
C VAL A 25 -0.68 -9.35 16.25
N GLY A 26 -1.16 -8.23 15.70
CA GLY A 26 -0.75 -7.75 14.37
C GLY A 26 0.75 -7.50 14.29
N ILE A 27 1.34 -6.86 15.30
CA ILE A 27 2.79 -6.64 15.39
C ILE A 27 3.54 -7.98 15.49
N LEU A 28 3.15 -8.85 16.42
CA LEU A 28 3.80 -10.15 16.61
C LEU A 28 3.79 -11.01 15.34
N VAL A 29 2.66 -11.04 14.64
CA VAL A 29 2.52 -11.76 13.37
C VAL A 29 3.34 -11.08 12.27
N GLY A 30 3.42 -9.74 12.27
CA GLY A 30 4.18 -8.97 11.31
C GLY A 30 5.71 -9.18 11.39
N GLU A 31 6.24 -9.49 12.59
CA GLU A 31 7.66 -9.81 12.80
C GLU A 31 8.06 -11.22 12.35
N VAL A 32 7.09 -12.12 12.14
CA VAL A 32 7.39 -13.48 11.70
C VAL A 32 7.86 -13.49 10.24
N LYS A 33 9.17 -13.60 10.03
CA LYS A 33 9.82 -13.62 8.70
C LYS A 33 9.33 -14.72 7.75
N ARG A 34 8.59 -15.71 8.24
CA ARG A 34 8.02 -16.83 7.46
C ARG A 34 6.62 -16.56 6.91
N PHE A 35 6.07 -15.36 7.14
CA PHE A 35 4.73 -15.06 6.61
C PHE A 35 4.84 -14.84 5.10
N ASP A 36 4.20 -15.72 4.33
CA ASP A 36 4.16 -15.65 2.88
C ASP A 36 3.54 -14.30 2.44
N HIS A 37 4.21 -13.60 1.54
CA HIS A 37 3.75 -12.32 0.99
C HIS A 37 2.36 -12.41 0.35
N HIS A 38 1.99 -13.57 -0.19
CA HIS A 38 0.65 -13.82 -0.73
C HIS A 38 -0.42 -13.80 0.35
N VAL A 39 -0.17 -14.44 1.48
CA VAL A 39 -1.09 -14.46 2.63
C VAL A 39 -1.29 -13.06 3.17
N ARG A 40 -0.19 -12.29 3.34
CA ARG A 40 -0.25 -10.90 3.81
C ARG A 40 -1.09 -10.03 2.89
N ARG A 41 -0.87 -10.09 1.57
CA ARG A 41 -1.67 -9.35 0.58
C ARG A 41 -3.15 -9.72 0.61
N SER A 42 -3.47 -11.02 0.75
CA SER A 42 -4.86 -11.47 0.86
C SER A 42 -5.56 -10.92 2.10
N PHE A 43 -4.86 -10.89 3.26
CA PHE A 43 -5.40 -10.25 4.47
C PHE A 43 -5.61 -8.76 4.29
N GLU A 44 -4.65 -8.06 3.70
CA GLU A 44 -4.74 -6.63 3.42
C GLU A 44 -5.93 -6.33 2.49
N GLN A 45 -6.08 -7.09 1.40
CA GLN A 45 -7.21 -6.95 0.48
C GLN A 45 -8.56 -7.17 1.15
N VAL A 46 -8.72 -8.22 1.96
CA VAL A 46 -9.98 -8.48 2.70
C VAL A 46 -10.24 -7.36 3.71
N THR A 47 -9.21 -6.89 4.41
CA THR A 47 -9.35 -5.79 5.37
C THR A 47 -9.80 -4.51 4.68
N LEU A 48 -9.17 -4.14 3.58
CA LEU A 48 -9.50 -2.92 2.84
C LEU A 48 -10.82 -3.02 2.06
N ALA A 49 -11.16 -4.20 1.54
CA ALA A 49 -12.38 -4.38 0.75
C ALA A 49 -13.65 -4.57 1.58
N VAL A 50 -13.54 -5.14 2.79
CA VAL A 50 -14.71 -5.51 3.60
C VAL A 50 -14.71 -4.78 4.94
N PHE A 51 -13.66 -4.94 5.74
CA PHE A 51 -13.67 -4.43 7.13
C PHE A 51 -13.56 -2.92 7.21
N ALA A 52 -12.73 -2.30 6.38
CA ALA A 52 -12.59 -0.85 6.40
C ALA A 52 -13.89 -0.14 5.98
N PRO A 53 -14.56 -0.48 4.85
CA PRO A 53 -15.85 0.12 4.52
C PRO A 53 -16.92 -0.08 5.59
N VAL A 54 -17.03 -1.28 6.18
CA VAL A 54 -17.99 -1.55 7.25
C VAL A 54 -17.70 -0.69 8.48
N PHE A 55 -16.42 -0.56 8.87
CA PHE A 55 -16.01 0.30 9.97
C PHE A 55 -16.37 1.77 9.72
N PHE A 56 -16.03 2.31 8.55
CA PHE A 56 -16.36 3.70 8.22
C PHE A 56 -17.88 3.93 8.10
N ALA A 57 -18.61 2.96 7.55
CA ALA A 57 -20.08 3.05 7.48
C ALA A 57 -20.71 3.06 8.88
N THR A 58 -20.28 2.18 9.77
CA THR A 58 -20.80 2.13 11.16
C THR A 58 -20.45 3.38 11.95
N ALA A 59 -19.24 3.92 11.77
CA ALA A 59 -18.85 5.19 12.38
C ALA A 59 -19.68 6.36 11.82
N GLY A 60 -19.87 6.39 10.51
CA GLY A 60 -20.70 7.42 9.84
C GLY A 60 -22.16 7.40 10.27
N LEU A 61 -22.75 6.21 10.45
CA LEU A 61 -24.14 6.07 10.94
C LEU A 61 -24.35 6.59 12.36
N ARG A 62 -23.29 6.68 13.17
CA ARG A 62 -23.34 7.25 14.53
C ARG A 62 -23.23 8.77 14.56
N VAL A 63 -22.91 9.41 13.42
CA VAL A 63 -22.81 10.86 13.32
C VAL A 63 -24.21 11.48 13.36
N ASP A 64 -24.42 12.38 14.28
CA ASP A 64 -25.65 13.19 14.31
C ASP A 64 -25.50 14.41 13.41
N LEU A 65 -25.92 14.24 12.15
CA LEU A 65 -25.92 15.33 11.16
C LEU A 65 -26.90 16.44 11.54
N GLY A 66 -28.02 16.12 12.20
CA GLY A 66 -29.00 17.10 12.61
C GLY A 66 -28.43 18.09 13.63
N ALA A 67 -27.67 17.59 14.59
CA ALA A 67 -26.98 18.42 15.56
C ALA A 67 -25.93 19.34 14.92
N LEU A 68 -25.27 18.90 13.86
CA LEU A 68 -24.26 19.71 13.13
C LEU A 68 -24.86 20.94 12.43
N PHE A 69 -26.14 20.92 12.06
CA PHE A 69 -26.83 22.07 11.47
C PHE A 69 -27.23 23.14 12.50
N GLN A 70 -27.10 22.86 13.81
CA GLN A 70 -27.27 23.88 14.81
C GLN A 70 -26.12 24.88 14.76
N VAL A 71 -26.43 26.18 14.69
CA VAL A 71 -25.43 27.25 14.51
C VAL A 71 -24.28 27.15 15.51
N LYS A 72 -24.59 26.87 16.78
CA LYS A 72 -23.55 26.75 17.84
C LYS A 72 -22.59 25.57 17.54
N VAL A 73 -23.14 24.40 17.20
CA VAL A 73 -22.34 23.18 16.93
C VAL A 73 -21.54 23.36 15.64
N PHE A 74 -22.14 23.96 14.61
CA PHE A 74 -21.49 24.26 13.35
C PHE A 74 -20.28 25.21 13.50
N VAL A 75 -20.44 26.29 14.27
CA VAL A 75 -19.33 27.22 14.54
C VAL A 75 -18.19 26.52 15.29
N VAL A 76 -18.51 25.70 16.29
CA VAL A 76 -17.51 24.90 17.00
C VAL A 76 -16.82 23.91 16.06
N ALA A 77 -17.57 23.22 15.20
CA ALA A 77 -17.02 22.31 14.19
C ALA A 77 -16.04 23.02 13.25
N LEU A 78 -16.40 24.22 12.79
CA LEU A 78 -15.54 25.04 11.93
C LEU A 78 -14.24 25.46 12.63
N ILE A 79 -14.33 25.87 13.89
CA ILE A 79 -13.15 26.23 14.70
C ILE A 79 -12.25 24.99 14.91
N VAL A 80 -12.82 23.86 15.29
CA VAL A 80 -12.08 22.60 15.46
C VAL A 80 -11.40 22.19 14.17
N LEU A 81 -12.10 22.25 13.05
CA LEU A 81 -11.56 21.96 11.73
C LEU A 81 -10.39 22.89 11.38
N ALA A 82 -10.58 24.20 11.56
CA ALA A 82 -9.55 25.21 11.28
C ALA A 82 -8.29 24.99 12.14
N VAL A 83 -8.45 24.80 13.44
CA VAL A 83 -7.34 24.56 14.38
C VAL A 83 -6.64 23.23 14.05
N ALA A 84 -7.42 22.19 13.73
CA ALA A 84 -6.88 20.88 13.40
C ALA A 84 -6.06 20.89 12.10
N ILE A 85 -6.52 21.61 11.07
CA ILE A 85 -5.78 21.79 9.82
C ILE A 85 -4.56 22.67 10.06
N ALA A 86 -4.75 23.86 10.64
CA ALA A 86 -3.68 24.83 10.86
C ALA A 86 -2.56 24.26 11.73
N GLY A 87 -2.88 23.59 12.83
CA GLY A 87 -1.90 23.03 13.75
C GLY A 87 -0.99 21.98 13.08
N LYS A 88 -1.59 21.02 12.36
CA LYS A 88 -0.82 20.00 11.64
C LYS A 88 -0.04 20.58 10.46
N PHE A 89 -0.70 21.43 9.67
CA PHE A 89 -0.07 22.03 8.48
C PHE A 89 1.12 22.91 8.87
N VAL A 90 0.93 23.82 9.82
CA VAL A 90 1.98 24.73 10.29
C VAL A 90 3.10 23.94 10.96
N GLY A 91 2.78 22.97 11.83
CA GLY A 91 3.77 22.12 12.48
C GLY A 91 4.63 21.35 11.48
N ALA A 92 4.00 20.70 10.50
CA ALA A 92 4.70 19.96 9.44
C ALA A 92 5.52 20.91 8.54
N TYR A 93 4.96 22.06 8.17
CA TYR A 93 5.66 23.06 7.36
C TYR A 93 6.91 23.59 8.07
N ILE A 94 6.79 24.01 9.34
CA ILE A 94 7.91 24.51 10.13
C ILE A 94 8.97 23.43 10.30
N GLY A 95 8.58 22.18 10.66
CA GLY A 95 9.49 21.07 10.80
C GLY A 95 10.27 20.78 9.51
N SER A 96 9.58 20.80 8.37
CA SER A 96 10.19 20.63 7.05
C SER A 96 11.15 21.75 6.70
N ARG A 97 10.82 22.99 7.04
CA ARG A 97 11.71 24.16 6.81
C ARG A 97 12.96 24.12 7.68
N ILE A 98 12.85 23.66 8.93
CA ILE A 98 14.00 23.44 9.81
C ILE A 98 14.92 22.35 9.23
N SER A 99 14.35 21.32 8.61
CA SER A 99 15.08 20.24 7.90
C SER A 99 15.65 20.69 6.55
N ARG A 100 15.61 21.98 6.21
CA ARG A 100 16.14 22.58 4.98
C ARG A 100 15.44 22.17 3.69
N LEU A 101 14.23 21.61 3.76
CA LEU A 101 13.42 21.32 2.57
C LEU A 101 13.00 22.62 1.87
N GLY A 102 12.80 22.55 0.58
CA GLY A 102 12.29 23.64 -0.26
C GLY A 102 10.91 24.12 0.20
N HIS A 103 10.49 25.29 -0.25
CA HIS A 103 9.18 25.85 0.12
C HIS A 103 8.02 24.97 -0.30
N TRP A 104 8.02 24.49 -1.53
CA TRP A 104 6.98 23.63 -2.08
C TRP A 104 7.00 22.22 -1.50
N GLU A 105 8.18 21.69 -1.18
CA GLU A 105 8.34 20.43 -0.46
C GLU A 105 7.74 20.51 0.95
N ALA A 106 8.02 21.60 1.66
CA ALA A 106 7.46 21.86 3.00
C ALA A 106 5.93 21.99 2.95
N LEU A 107 5.37 22.64 1.94
CA LEU A 107 3.94 22.73 1.71
C LEU A 107 3.33 21.37 1.40
N SER A 108 3.99 20.56 0.60
CA SER A 108 3.56 19.18 0.26
C SER A 108 3.55 18.29 1.49
N MET A 109 4.58 18.42 2.35
CA MET A 109 4.63 17.71 3.63
C MET A 109 3.47 18.14 4.54
N GLY A 110 3.20 19.45 4.63
CA GLY A 110 2.05 19.98 5.38
C GLY A 110 0.72 19.46 4.87
N ALA A 111 0.54 19.39 3.56
CA ALA A 111 -0.65 18.86 2.92
C ALA A 111 -0.82 17.35 3.18
N GLY A 112 0.25 16.57 3.04
CA GLY A 112 0.25 15.13 3.28
C GLY A 112 -0.01 14.78 4.74
N MET A 113 0.61 15.47 5.67
CA MET A 113 0.41 15.27 7.12
C MET A 113 -1.00 15.65 7.61
N ASN A 114 -1.74 16.40 6.82
CA ASN A 114 -3.12 16.76 7.14
C ASN A 114 -4.11 15.63 6.82
N ALA A 115 -3.71 14.62 6.05
CA ALA A 115 -4.51 13.43 5.86
C ALA A 115 -4.76 12.73 7.20
N ARG A 116 -6.02 12.38 7.47
CA ARG A 116 -6.42 11.72 8.71
C ARG A 116 -6.82 10.27 8.38
N GLY A 117 -6.51 9.37 9.31
CA GLY A 117 -6.81 7.95 9.16
C GLY A 117 -7.93 7.48 10.09
N ALA A 118 -8.19 6.17 10.05
CA ALA A 118 -9.16 5.50 10.91
C ALA A 118 -8.88 5.68 12.42
N MET A 119 -7.62 5.95 12.80
CA MET A 119 -7.18 6.09 14.20
C MET A 119 -7.97 7.14 14.96
N GLU A 120 -8.24 8.29 14.37
CA GLU A 120 -9.00 9.37 15.02
C GLU A 120 -10.46 8.99 15.24
N ILE A 121 -11.05 8.27 14.29
CA ILE A 121 -12.41 7.75 14.40
C ILE A 121 -12.50 6.66 15.47
N ILE A 122 -11.48 5.80 15.56
CA ILE A 122 -11.39 4.78 16.62
C ILE A 122 -11.31 5.46 17.99
N LEU A 123 -10.41 6.43 18.17
CA LEU A 123 -10.27 7.17 19.43
C LEU A 123 -11.55 7.92 19.79
N ALA A 124 -12.22 8.53 18.80
CA ALA A 124 -13.50 9.19 19.02
C ALA A 124 -14.60 8.19 19.45
N THR A 125 -14.63 7.01 18.85
CA THR A 125 -15.57 5.94 19.20
C THR A 125 -15.34 5.46 20.63
N ILE A 126 -14.08 5.25 21.00
CA ILE A 126 -13.70 4.88 22.38
C ILE A 126 -14.08 5.98 23.33
N GLY A 127 -13.74 7.26 23.04
CA GLY A 127 -14.08 8.39 23.88
C GLY A 127 -15.59 8.56 24.10
N LEU A 128 -16.40 8.23 23.09
CA LEU A 128 -17.84 8.19 23.17
C LEU A 128 -18.32 7.03 24.07
N SER A 129 -17.73 5.84 23.91
CA SER A 129 -18.14 4.64 24.66
C SER A 129 -17.85 4.73 26.14
N VAL A 130 -16.74 5.37 26.53
CA VAL A 130 -16.40 5.60 27.93
C VAL A 130 -17.01 6.89 28.51
N GLY A 131 -17.83 7.61 27.74
CA GLY A 131 -18.54 8.81 28.20
C GLY A 131 -17.68 10.08 28.34
N VAL A 132 -16.43 10.08 27.85
CA VAL A 132 -15.55 11.24 27.83
C VAL A 132 -15.97 12.23 26.75
N LEU A 133 -16.43 11.75 25.60
CA LEU A 133 -16.94 12.57 24.52
C LEU A 133 -18.45 12.58 24.49
N THR A 134 -19.03 13.75 24.23
CA THR A 134 -20.46 13.87 23.92
C THR A 134 -20.73 13.48 22.48
N GLN A 135 -21.97 13.14 22.14
CA GLN A 135 -22.38 12.81 20.78
C GLN A 135 -22.02 13.91 19.77
N ASN A 136 -22.19 15.19 20.16
CA ASN A 136 -21.81 16.33 19.31
C ASN A 136 -20.31 16.38 19.04
N MET A 137 -19.48 16.16 20.06
CA MET A 137 -18.02 16.14 19.91
C MET A 137 -17.57 14.98 19.04
N PHE A 138 -18.16 13.80 19.21
CA PHE A 138 -17.92 12.65 18.34
C PHE A 138 -18.23 13.01 16.88
N SER A 139 -19.41 13.56 16.61
CA SER A 139 -19.83 13.96 15.27
C SER A 139 -18.87 14.99 14.65
N ILE A 140 -18.43 15.98 15.41
CA ILE A 140 -17.46 16.99 14.97
C ILE A 140 -16.13 16.32 14.57
N ILE A 141 -15.60 15.42 15.41
CA ILE A 141 -14.32 14.74 15.15
C ILE A 141 -14.41 13.88 13.90
N VAL A 142 -15.48 13.08 13.75
CA VAL A 142 -15.66 12.21 12.58
C VAL A 142 -15.79 13.02 11.30
N VAL A 143 -16.60 14.08 11.30
CA VAL A 143 -16.75 14.95 10.13
C VAL A 143 -15.43 15.67 9.81
N THR A 144 -14.70 16.16 10.82
CA THR A 144 -13.37 16.73 10.63
C THR A 144 -12.41 15.74 9.99
N ALA A 145 -12.41 14.48 10.43
CA ALA A 145 -11.57 13.43 9.86
C ALA A 145 -11.93 13.16 8.38
N ILE A 146 -13.23 13.10 8.05
CA ILE A 146 -13.69 12.91 6.68
C ILE A 146 -13.29 14.07 5.78
N VAL A 147 -13.58 15.30 6.19
CA VAL A 147 -13.28 16.52 5.41
C VAL A 147 -11.78 16.63 5.14
N THR A 148 -10.94 16.45 6.17
CA THR A 148 -9.49 16.54 6.00
C THR A 148 -8.93 15.43 5.12
N SER A 149 -9.48 14.22 5.21
CA SER A 149 -9.10 13.09 4.33
C SER A 149 -9.47 13.33 2.87
N LEU A 150 -10.58 14.01 2.61
CA LEU A 150 -11.01 14.36 1.24
C LEU A 150 -10.20 15.54 0.67
N VAL A 151 -9.81 16.50 1.50
CA VAL A 151 -9.07 17.70 1.09
C VAL A 151 -7.58 17.41 0.90
N ALA A 152 -6.99 16.51 1.69
CA ALA A 152 -5.56 16.24 1.66
C ALA A 152 -5.02 15.75 0.29
N PRO A 153 -5.63 14.76 -0.43
CA PRO A 153 -5.11 14.30 -1.70
C PRO A 153 -5.09 15.37 -2.82
N PRO A 154 -6.16 16.16 -3.05
CA PRO A 154 -6.08 17.22 -4.05
C PRO A 154 -5.08 18.33 -3.68
N LEU A 155 -5.00 18.68 -2.39
CA LEU A 155 -4.04 19.67 -1.93
C LEU A 155 -2.59 19.16 -2.10
N LEU A 156 -2.34 17.90 -1.78
CA LEU A 156 -1.04 17.25 -1.98
C LEU A 156 -0.66 17.21 -3.46
N ARG A 157 -1.59 16.82 -4.34
CA ARG A 157 -1.34 16.82 -5.79
C ARG A 157 -1.00 18.20 -6.32
N TRP A 158 -1.73 19.22 -5.85
CA TRP A 158 -1.48 20.60 -6.24
C TRP A 158 -0.10 21.10 -5.79
N THR A 159 0.28 20.84 -4.54
CA THR A 159 1.60 21.25 -4.02
C THR A 159 2.74 20.48 -4.66
N LEU A 160 2.60 19.15 -4.86
CA LEU A 160 3.61 18.32 -5.53
C LEU A 160 3.84 18.73 -6.98
N GLY A 161 2.81 19.24 -7.67
CA GLY A 161 2.96 19.75 -9.03
C GLY A 161 3.90 20.96 -9.17
N HIS A 162 4.23 21.63 -8.05
CA HIS A 162 5.14 22.76 -7.98
C HIS A 162 6.51 22.41 -7.38
N VAL A 163 6.70 21.17 -6.96
CA VAL A 163 8.00 20.67 -6.45
C VAL A 163 8.90 20.42 -7.64
N GLU A 164 9.99 21.17 -7.75
CA GLU A 164 11.06 20.87 -8.70
C GLU A 164 11.83 19.66 -8.18
N MET A 165 11.87 18.59 -8.96
CA MET A 165 12.69 17.43 -8.65
C MET A 165 14.16 17.84 -8.63
N GLY A 166 14.85 17.60 -7.51
CA GLY A 166 16.29 17.80 -7.43
C GLY A 166 17.04 16.93 -8.44
N ASP A 167 18.21 17.37 -8.85
CA ASP A 167 18.98 16.65 -9.88
C ASP A 167 19.37 15.24 -9.41
N GLU A 168 19.67 15.05 -8.12
CA GLU A 168 19.93 13.73 -7.50
C GLU A 168 18.72 12.78 -7.57
N GLU A 169 17.51 13.31 -7.39
CA GLU A 169 16.29 12.51 -7.45
C GLU A 169 15.92 12.16 -8.90
N LYS A 170 16.18 13.07 -9.84
CA LYS A 170 16.06 12.79 -11.28
C LYS A 170 17.01 11.67 -11.71
N GLU A 171 18.28 11.76 -11.33
CA GLU A 171 19.26 10.71 -11.61
C GLU A 171 18.88 9.37 -11.01
N ARG A 172 18.35 9.38 -9.79
CA ARG A 172 17.88 8.17 -9.12
C ARG A 172 16.68 7.53 -9.82
N LEU A 173 15.66 8.33 -10.17
CA LEU A 173 14.49 7.86 -10.92
C LEU A 173 14.88 7.36 -12.32
N GLU A 174 15.79 8.08 -13.02
CA GLU A 174 16.33 7.61 -14.29
C GLU A 174 17.15 6.32 -14.15
N ALA A 175 17.85 6.13 -13.04
CA ALA A 175 18.56 4.88 -12.76
C ALA A 175 17.58 3.72 -12.46
N GLU A 176 16.50 3.98 -11.72
CA GLU A 176 15.42 3.01 -11.47
C GLU A 176 14.65 2.67 -12.74
N ASP A 177 14.35 3.67 -13.59
CA ASP A 177 13.72 3.45 -14.89
C ASP A 177 14.64 2.69 -15.85
N ARG A 178 15.93 2.98 -15.83
CA ARG A 178 16.92 2.19 -16.59
C ARG A 178 17.01 0.76 -16.08
N GLN A 179 16.89 0.51 -14.77
CA GLN A 179 16.89 -0.85 -14.20
C GLN A 179 15.58 -1.59 -14.49
N SER A 180 14.43 -0.94 -14.36
CA SER A 180 13.12 -1.53 -14.66
C SER A 180 12.87 -1.68 -16.16
N GLY A 181 13.26 -0.69 -16.96
CA GLY A 181 13.19 -0.72 -18.43
C GLY A 181 14.23 -1.65 -19.07
N SER A 182 15.42 -1.81 -18.44
CA SER A 182 16.49 -2.65 -18.99
C SER A 182 16.19 -4.14 -18.88
N PHE A 183 15.33 -4.58 -17.94
CA PHE A 183 14.97 -6.00 -17.84
C PHE A 183 14.16 -6.46 -19.06
N PHE A 184 13.28 -5.63 -19.61
CA PHE A 184 12.52 -5.95 -20.82
C PHE A 184 13.14 -5.33 -22.09
N GLY A 185 13.77 -4.15 -22.01
CA GLY A 185 14.35 -3.44 -23.16
C GLY A 185 15.71 -3.95 -23.61
N ASN A 186 16.46 -4.65 -22.77
CA ASN A 186 17.78 -5.24 -23.10
C ASN A 186 17.73 -6.76 -23.27
N LEU A 187 16.56 -7.37 -23.38
CA LEU A 187 16.42 -8.76 -23.76
C LEU A 187 16.82 -8.95 -25.22
N LYS A 188 18.12 -8.99 -25.50
CA LYS A 188 18.64 -9.32 -26.85
C LYS A 188 18.52 -10.80 -27.17
N ARG A 189 18.49 -11.67 -26.15
CA ARG A 189 18.39 -13.13 -26.31
C ARG A 189 17.51 -13.75 -25.24
N VAL A 190 16.51 -14.52 -25.67
CA VAL A 190 15.65 -15.30 -24.79
C VAL A 190 15.88 -16.78 -25.06
N LEU A 191 16.24 -17.52 -24.02
CA LEU A 191 16.36 -18.99 -24.07
C LEU A 191 15.02 -19.61 -23.65
N LEU A 192 14.39 -20.35 -24.56
CA LEU A 192 13.16 -21.08 -24.31
C LEU A 192 13.46 -22.57 -24.10
N PRO A 193 13.55 -23.07 -22.85
CA PRO A 193 13.66 -24.51 -22.63
C PRO A 193 12.31 -25.16 -22.94
N THR A 194 12.28 -26.08 -23.91
CA THR A 194 11.07 -26.82 -24.32
C THR A 194 11.29 -28.29 -24.31
N LYS A 195 10.28 -29.05 -23.88
CA LYS A 195 10.20 -30.51 -24.04
C LYS A 195 9.35 -30.93 -25.24
N GLY A 196 8.86 -29.96 -26.01
CA GLY A 196 7.87 -30.19 -27.05
C GLY A 196 6.44 -30.33 -26.51
N GLY A 197 5.46 -30.45 -27.39
CA GLY A 197 4.04 -30.58 -27.05
C GLY A 197 3.25 -29.28 -27.25
N THR A 198 1.95 -29.32 -26.92
CA THR A 198 0.99 -28.23 -27.17
C THR A 198 1.33 -26.94 -26.40
N SER A 199 1.94 -27.06 -25.23
CA SER A 199 2.39 -25.90 -24.44
C SER A 199 3.56 -25.15 -25.09
N ALA A 200 4.44 -25.84 -25.80
CA ALA A 200 5.54 -25.20 -26.53
C ALA A 200 5.02 -24.33 -27.69
N GLY A 201 3.95 -24.75 -28.36
CA GLY A 201 3.30 -23.96 -29.42
C GLY A 201 2.64 -22.65 -28.88
N LEU A 202 2.03 -22.69 -27.70
CA LEU A 202 1.44 -21.52 -27.04
C LEU A 202 2.53 -20.53 -26.62
N THR A 203 3.60 -21.03 -26.01
CA THR A 203 4.72 -20.18 -25.58
C THR A 203 5.45 -19.55 -26.78
N ALA A 204 5.61 -20.30 -27.89
CA ALA A 204 6.18 -19.75 -29.11
C ALA A 204 5.30 -18.65 -29.74
N ARG A 205 3.98 -18.77 -29.70
CA ARG A 205 3.06 -17.71 -30.15
C ARG A 205 3.12 -16.46 -29.29
N LEU A 206 3.16 -16.60 -27.96
CA LEU A 206 3.30 -15.47 -27.05
C LEU A 206 4.65 -14.76 -27.20
N LEU A 207 5.74 -15.52 -27.36
CA LEU A 207 7.06 -14.96 -27.65
C LEU A 207 7.12 -14.32 -29.05
N GLY A 208 6.41 -14.85 -30.03
CA GLY A 208 6.30 -14.24 -31.35
C GLY A 208 5.74 -12.81 -31.32
N LEU A 209 4.78 -12.52 -30.43
CA LEU A 209 4.24 -11.19 -30.21
C LEU A 209 5.30 -10.24 -29.61
N LEU A 210 6.14 -10.74 -28.70
CA LEU A 210 7.23 -9.95 -28.08
C LEU A 210 8.36 -9.68 -29.10
N VAL A 211 8.71 -10.66 -29.93
CA VAL A 211 9.72 -10.52 -30.99
C VAL A 211 9.28 -9.52 -32.06
N THR A 212 7.98 -9.44 -32.37
CA THR A 212 7.45 -8.48 -33.33
C THR A 212 7.48 -7.04 -32.81
N ALA A 213 7.48 -6.88 -31.47
CA ALA A 213 7.53 -5.56 -30.81
C ALA A 213 8.97 -5.07 -30.53
N GLN A 214 9.94 -5.98 -30.44
CA GLN A 214 11.35 -5.69 -30.15
C GLN A 214 12.24 -6.71 -30.90
N ASP A 215 13.42 -6.25 -31.35
CA ASP A 215 14.39 -7.09 -32.08
C ASP A 215 15.10 -8.07 -31.11
N VAL A 216 14.38 -9.12 -30.68
CA VAL A 216 14.83 -10.11 -29.68
C VAL A 216 15.11 -11.44 -30.38
N GLU A 217 16.33 -11.94 -30.24
CA GLU A 217 16.71 -13.27 -30.73
C GLU A 217 16.22 -14.36 -29.77
N VAL A 218 15.30 -15.21 -30.23
CA VAL A 218 14.76 -16.33 -29.43
C VAL A 218 15.45 -17.63 -29.81
N THR A 219 16.17 -18.22 -28.88
CA THR A 219 16.80 -19.53 -29.05
C THR A 219 15.99 -20.59 -28.31
N ALA A 220 15.37 -21.50 -29.04
CA ALA A 220 14.68 -22.63 -28.44
C ALA A 220 15.67 -23.75 -28.09
N MET A 221 15.74 -24.13 -26.80
CA MET A 221 16.58 -25.24 -26.33
C MET A 221 15.68 -26.43 -26.00
N PHE A 222 15.86 -27.52 -26.77
CA PHE A 222 15.12 -28.75 -26.52
C PHE A 222 15.74 -29.53 -25.36
N VAL A 223 15.00 -29.67 -24.28
CA VAL A 223 15.39 -30.47 -23.11
C VAL A 223 14.71 -31.85 -23.23
N GLY A 224 15.33 -32.75 -23.95
CA GLY A 224 14.90 -34.12 -24.09
C GLY A 224 15.89 -35.11 -23.46
N SER A 225 15.40 -36.20 -22.89
CA SER A 225 16.27 -37.31 -22.52
C SER A 225 16.81 -37.94 -23.82
N ALA A 226 18.13 -37.92 -24.02
CA ALA A 226 18.76 -38.56 -25.18
C ALA A 226 18.31 -40.02 -25.22
N PRO A 227 17.84 -40.54 -26.40
CA PRO A 227 17.48 -41.93 -26.52
C PRO A 227 18.68 -42.81 -26.20
N ARG A 228 18.48 -43.83 -25.39
CA ARG A 228 19.50 -44.77 -24.87
C ARG A 228 20.53 -45.27 -25.92
N ARG A 229 20.17 -45.28 -27.20
CA ARG A 229 21.05 -45.71 -28.30
C ARG A 229 22.28 -44.82 -28.56
N THR A 230 22.26 -43.58 -28.23
CA THR A 230 23.38 -42.64 -28.47
C THR A 230 24.48 -42.77 -27.40
N ARG A 231 24.13 -43.24 -26.19
CA ARG A 231 25.10 -43.47 -25.10
C ARG A 231 25.99 -44.69 -25.37
N GLU A 232 25.49 -45.71 -26.05
CA GLU A 232 26.24 -46.94 -26.38
C GLU A 232 27.30 -46.69 -27.47
N ARG A 233 26.99 -45.84 -28.47
CA ARG A 233 27.96 -45.46 -29.50
C ARG A 233 29.08 -44.53 -28.99
N ALA A 234 28.82 -43.70 -28.00
CA ALA A 234 29.84 -42.87 -27.37
C ALA A 234 30.79 -43.70 -26.48
N ARG A 235 30.29 -44.73 -25.79
CA ARG A 235 31.12 -45.66 -25.00
C ARG A 235 32.02 -46.54 -25.86
N THR A 236 31.56 -47.00 -27.01
CA THR A 236 32.34 -47.85 -27.94
C THR A 236 33.44 -47.06 -28.65
N ARG A 237 33.35 -45.73 -28.76
CA ARG A 237 34.41 -44.88 -29.31
C ARG A 237 35.50 -44.50 -28.29
N ALA A 238 35.17 -44.44 -27.01
CA ALA A 238 36.14 -44.10 -25.95
C ALA A 238 37.02 -45.28 -25.53
N THR A 239 36.70 -46.50 -25.92
CA THR A 239 37.49 -47.71 -25.63
C THR A 239 38.39 -48.16 -26.82
N ARG A 240 38.46 -47.37 -27.91
CA ARG A 240 39.30 -47.63 -29.09
C ARG A 240 40.33 -46.56 -29.40
N SER A 241 40.61 -45.65 -28.45
CA SER A 241 41.76 -44.70 -28.55
C SER A 241 42.79 -44.96 -27.46
#